data_ea8595059c9664485dc2ca310cd0fab3
#
_entry.id   ea8595059c9664485dc2ca310cd0fab3
#
_cell.length_a   1.000
_cell.length_b   1.000
_cell.length_c   1.000
_cell.angle_alpha   90.00
_cell.angle_beta   90.00
_cell.angle_gamma   90.00
#
_symmetry.space_group_name_H-M   'P 1'
#
loop_
_entity.id
_entity.type
_entity.pdbx_description
1 polymer ?
#
loop_
_entity_poly.entity_id
_entity_poly.type
_entity_poly.pdbx_seq_one_letter_code
_entity_poly.pdbx_strand_id
1 'polypeptide(L)'
;MVKQIVFLVLSAMTMEACSTEQNAMEQVRMSDVVNSGCTSSFSATESRPEYYKAEKEKPTQMLVSVDAKGVAHFNVKDLQANCAVTGFRPQVSSQDREIRIVLVPLGDPTLEADCMCKFDVSFNLSNLTSAAYHVAVYSSDFSGKYDSAKPCYEGNMSFLPNKNMEIELK
;
A
#
# COMPACT_ATOMS: atom_id res chain seq x y z
N MET A 1 -63.00 -18.78 52.26
CA MET A 1 -62.72 -17.66 51.36
C MET A 1 -61.20 -17.48 51.37
N VAL A 2 -60.56 -18.02 50.36
CA VAL A 2 -59.06 -17.95 50.23
C VAL A 2 -58.74 -16.96 49.11
N LYS A 3 -58.14 -15.81 49.43
CA LYS A 3 -57.71 -14.83 48.48
C LYS A 3 -56.34 -15.32 47.94
N GLN A 4 -56.33 -15.69 46.66
CA GLN A 4 -55.13 -15.94 45.91
C GLN A 4 -54.48 -14.58 45.55
N ILE A 5 -53.30 -14.36 46.05
CA ILE A 5 -52.46 -13.24 45.64
C ILE A 5 -51.59 -13.75 44.49
N VAL A 6 -51.83 -13.27 43.30
CA VAL A 6 -51.01 -13.54 42.11
C VAL A 6 -49.86 -12.54 42.15
N PHE A 7 -48.63 -13.06 42.42
CA PHE A 7 -47.41 -12.30 42.26
C PHE A 7 -46.99 -12.29 40.77
N LEU A 8 -47.18 -11.18 40.14
CA LEU A 8 -46.73 -10.91 38.81
C LEU A 8 -45.22 -10.51 38.91
N VAL A 9 -44.32 -11.49 38.66
CA VAL A 9 -42.89 -11.21 38.57
C VAL A 9 -42.62 -10.64 37.19
N LEU A 10 -42.46 -9.33 37.12
CA LEU A 10 -42.00 -8.62 35.93
C LEU A 10 -40.48 -8.85 35.81
N SER A 11 -40.08 -9.86 35.01
CA SER A 11 -38.71 -10.02 34.59
C SER A 11 -38.33 -8.87 33.67
N ALA A 12 -37.66 -7.87 34.22
CA ALA A 12 -36.96 -6.87 33.44
C ALA A 12 -35.73 -7.55 32.80
N MET A 13 -35.84 -7.97 31.54
CA MET A 13 -34.71 -8.29 30.72
C MET A 13 -33.99 -7.00 30.42
N THR A 14 -32.95 -6.69 31.20
CA THR A 14 -31.93 -5.73 30.82
C THR A 14 -31.16 -6.35 29.66
N MET A 15 -31.53 -5.96 28.43
CA MET A 15 -30.62 -6.13 27.28
C MET A 15 -29.42 -5.24 27.55
N GLU A 16 -28.36 -5.84 28.10
CA GLU A 16 -27.03 -5.29 27.97
C GLU A 16 -26.75 -5.27 26.47
N ALA A 17 -27.09 -4.15 25.83
CA ALA A 17 -26.50 -3.78 24.56
C ALA A 17 -25.01 -3.64 24.83
N CYS A 18 -24.26 -4.72 24.59
CA CYS A 18 -22.84 -4.67 24.32
C CYS A 18 -22.72 -3.77 23.09
N SER A 19 -22.66 -2.46 23.30
CA SER A 19 -22.07 -1.56 22.32
C SER A 19 -20.61 -2.00 22.23
N THR A 20 -20.33 -2.93 21.32
CA THR A 20 -19.06 -2.96 20.65
C THR A 20 -18.96 -1.59 19.96
N GLU A 21 -18.59 -0.55 20.71
CA GLU A 21 -17.78 0.49 20.14
C GLU A 21 -16.50 -0.24 19.69
N GLN A 22 -16.60 -0.86 18.51
CA GLN A 22 -15.46 -0.99 17.66
C GLN A 22 -14.98 0.45 17.52
N ASN A 23 -13.99 0.81 18.33
CA ASN A 23 -13.07 1.85 17.97
C ASN A 23 -12.70 1.50 16.54
N ALA A 24 -13.39 2.12 15.58
CA ALA A 24 -12.93 2.19 14.22
C ALA A 24 -11.61 2.95 14.33
N MET A 25 -10.54 2.21 14.68
CA MET A 25 -9.18 2.70 14.57
C MET A 25 -9.16 3.28 13.17
N GLU A 26 -8.93 4.57 13.08
CA GLU A 26 -8.88 5.27 11.81
C GLU A 26 -7.83 4.56 10.98
N GLN A 27 -8.28 3.62 10.16
CA GLN A 27 -7.39 2.86 9.30
C GLN A 27 -6.75 3.84 8.33
N VAL A 28 -5.47 3.68 8.11
CA VAL A 28 -4.76 4.42 7.08
C VAL A 28 -5.54 4.28 5.76
N ARG A 29 -5.87 5.41 5.13
CA ARG A 29 -6.64 5.44 3.87
C ARG A 29 -5.73 5.82 2.73
N MET A 30 -5.84 5.06 1.66
CA MET A 30 -5.17 5.36 0.40
C MET A 30 -6.12 6.09 -0.55
N SER A 31 -5.60 7.09 -1.26
CA SER A 31 -6.31 7.86 -2.29
C SER A 31 -5.38 8.27 -3.44
N ASP A 32 -5.95 8.87 -4.47
CA ASP A 32 -5.28 9.56 -5.58
C ASP A 32 -4.19 8.71 -6.26
N VAL A 33 -4.53 7.47 -6.59
CA VAL A 33 -3.61 6.58 -7.31
C VAL A 33 -3.48 7.03 -8.76
N VAL A 34 -2.25 7.34 -9.18
CA VAL A 34 -1.91 7.74 -10.54
C VAL A 34 -0.77 6.88 -11.07
N ASN A 35 -0.90 6.41 -12.29
CA ASN A 35 0.13 5.68 -13.04
C ASN A 35 0.57 6.50 -14.24
N SER A 36 1.87 6.54 -14.52
CA SER A 36 2.41 7.23 -15.71
C SER A 36 2.20 6.47 -17.03
N GLY A 37 1.89 5.18 -16.95
CA GLY A 37 2.12 4.25 -18.04
C GLY A 37 3.62 3.96 -18.22
N CYS A 38 4.00 3.34 -19.35
CA CYS A 38 5.42 3.09 -19.68
C CYS A 38 6.13 4.41 -20.01
N THR A 39 7.04 4.86 -19.16
CA THR A 39 7.81 6.11 -19.35
C THR A 39 9.02 5.91 -20.26
N SER A 40 9.65 4.74 -20.19
CA SER A 40 10.76 4.34 -21.05
C SER A 40 10.80 2.83 -21.18
N SER A 41 11.11 2.33 -22.38
CA SER A 41 11.24 0.90 -22.63
C SER A 41 12.67 0.54 -23.05
N PHE A 42 13.13 -0.66 -22.66
CA PHE A 42 14.42 -1.21 -23.04
C PHE A 42 14.27 -2.73 -23.32
N SER A 43 15.15 -3.29 -24.15
CA SER A 43 15.07 -4.71 -24.48
C SER A 43 15.39 -5.57 -23.26
N ALA A 44 14.66 -6.68 -23.11
CA ALA A 44 14.96 -7.68 -22.10
C ALA A 44 16.23 -8.49 -22.41
N THR A 45 16.70 -8.48 -23.67
CA THR A 45 17.90 -9.21 -24.13
C THR A 45 19.16 -8.39 -24.02
N GLU A 46 20.26 -9.02 -23.58
CA GLU A 46 21.53 -8.39 -23.16
C GLU A 46 22.41 -7.77 -24.26
N SER A 47 22.02 -7.77 -25.51
CA SER A 47 22.88 -7.35 -26.63
C SER A 47 22.93 -5.85 -26.90
N ARG A 48 22.74 -5.00 -25.90
CA ARG A 48 22.70 -3.53 -26.06
C ARG A 48 23.98 -2.84 -25.56
N PRO A 49 24.33 -1.65 -26.16
CA PRO A 49 25.47 -0.85 -25.72
C PRO A 49 25.42 -0.45 -24.25
N GLU A 50 26.60 -0.19 -23.67
CA GLU A 50 26.83 0.09 -22.25
C GLU A 50 25.94 1.22 -21.67
N TYR A 51 25.56 2.21 -22.49
CA TYR A 51 24.61 3.26 -22.15
C TYR A 51 23.23 2.71 -21.68
N TYR A 52 22.72 1.68 -22.35
CA TYR A 52 21.43 1.07 -21.98
C TYR A 52 21.51 0.17 -20.75
N LYS A 53 22.73 -0.35 -20.42
CA LYS A 53 22.96 -1.11 -19.19
C LYS A 53 22.86 -0.21 -17.96
N ALA A 54 23.48 0.98 -18.03
CA ALA A 54 23.42 1.95 -16.93
C ALA A 54 22.00 2.43 -16.60
N GLU A 55 21.15 2.55 -17.62
CA GLU A 55 19.74 2.94 -17.42
C GLU A 55 18.87 1.81 -16.85
N LYS A 56 19.19 0.55 -17.20
CA LYS A 56 18.53 -0.64 -16.63
C LYS A 56 18.89 -0.81 -15.14
N GLU A 57 20.09 -0.43 -14.75
CA GLU A 57 20.62 -0.61 -13.40
C GLU A 57 20.19 0.48 -12.42
N LYS A 58 19.48 1.51 -12.91
CA LYS A 58 19.00 2.57 -12.04
C LYS A 58 17.94 2.01 -11.07
N PRO A 59 18.19 2.07 -9.76
CA PRO A 59 17.30 1.47 -8.80
C PRO A 59 15.93 2.15 -8.80
N THR A 60 14.90 1.40 -8.49
CA THR A 60 13.57 1.95 -8.20
C THR A 60 13.65 2.80 -6.95
N GLN A 61 13.15 4.02 -7.02
CA GLN A 61 13.13 4.96 -5.90
C GLN A 61 11.72 5.22 -5.41
N MET A 62 11.53 5.32 -4.11
CA MET A 62 10.28 5.76 -3.51
C MET A 62 10.52 7.07 -2.76
N LEU A 63 9.91 8.13 -3.27
CA LEU A 63 9.92 9.45 -2.66
C LEU A 63 8.66 9.60 -1.82
N VAL A 64 8.81 10.01 -0.56
CA VAL A 64 7.68 10.23 0.34
C VAL A 64 7.78 11.64 0.90
N SER A 65 6.73 12.43 0.73
CA SER A 65 6.62 13.75 1.33
C SER A 65 5.35 13.84 2.17
N VAL A 66 5.42 14.49 3.33
CA VAL A 66 4.27 14.69 4.21
C VAL A 66 3.90 16.15 4.20
N ASP A 67 2.66 16.46 3.84
CA ASP A 67 2.17 17.84 3.81
C ASP A 67 1.86 18.38 5.22
N ALA A 68 1.50 19.67 5.29
CA ALA A 68 1.15 20.34 6.55
C ALA A 68 -0.13 19.77 7.20
N LYS A 69 -0.95 19.02 6.46
CA LYS A 69 -2.19 18.38 6.96
C LYS A 69 -1.94 16.95 7.42
N GLY A 70 -0.69 16.44 7.30
CA GLY A 70 -0.34 15.08 7.67
C GLY A 70 -0.70 14.02 6.62
N VAL A 71 -0.97 14.44 5.36
CA VAL A 71 -1.11 13.50 4.25
C VAL A 71 0.26 13.16 3.71
N ALA A 72 0.57 11.88 3.61
CA ALA A 72 1.80 11.39 3.02
C ALA A 72 1.60 11.08 1.53
N HIS A 73 2.38 11.75 0.68
CA HIS A 73 2.41 11.60 -0.76
C HIS A 73 3.55 10.66 -1.14
N PHE A 74 3.20 9.51 -1.67
CA PHE A 74 4.15 8.51 -2.16
C PHE A 74 4.31 8.64 -3.67
N ASN A 75 5.54 8.57 -4.14
CA ASN A 75 5.88 8.56 -5.55
C ASN A 75 6.98 7.52 -5.79
N VAL A 76 6.58 6.37 -6.34
CA VAL A 76 7.50 5.30 -6.74
C VAL A 76 7.94 5.57 -8.17
N LYS A 77 9.24 5.74 -8.36
CA LYS A 77 9.89 6.09 -9.62
C LYS A 77 10.67 4.91 -10.19
N ASP A 78 10.69 4.82 -11.50
CA ASP A 78 11.47 3.84 -12.25
C ASP A 78 11.14 2.38 -11.87
N LEU A 79 9.89 2.08 -11.49
CA LEU A 79 9.43 0.73 -11.20
C LEU A 79 9.46 -0.11 -12.48
N GLN A 80 10.28 -1.17 -12.49
CA GLN A 80 10.51 -1.97 -13.69
C GLN A 80 9.53 -3.13 -13.79
N ALA A 81 8.95 -3.32 -14.97
CA ALA A 81 8.12 -4.47 -15.29
C ALA A 81 8.15 -4.78 -16.80
N ASN A 82 7.66 -5.97 -17.19
CA ASN A 82 7.48 -6.32 -18.60
C ASN A 82 6.57 -5.31 -19.30
N CYS A 83 6.82 -5.03 -20.59
CA CYS A 83 6.02 -4.08 -21.37
C CYS A 83 4.54 -4.49 -21.54
N ALA A 84 4.17 -5.71 -21.24
CA ALA A 84 2.77 -6.16 -21.19
C ALA A 84 2.01 -5.64 -19.96
N VAL A 85 2.73 -5.15 -18.94
CA VAL A 85 2.15 -4.45 -17.80
C VAL A 85 1.66 -3.07 -18.26
N THR A 86 0.46 -2.68 -17.85
CA THR A 86 -0.15 -1.38 -18.19
C THR A 86 -0.05 -0.35 -17.08
N GLY A 87 0.40 -0.75 -15.89
CA GLY A 87 0.56 0.09 -14.71
C GLY A 87 0.58 -0.75 -13.43
N PHE A 88 0.44 -0.09 -12.29
CA PHE A 88 0.41 -0.74 -10.99
C PHE A 88 -0.75 -0.24 -10.15
N ARG A 89 -1.30 -1.12 -9.34
CA ARG A 89 -2.28 -0.80 -8.32
C ARG A 89 -1.65 -1.02 -6.94
N PRO A 90 -1.33 0.04 -6.19
CA PRO A 90 -0.96 -0.11 -4.80
C PRO A 90 -2.12 -0.72 -4.00
N GLN A 91 -1.80 -1.60 -3.07
CA GLN A 91 -2.72 -2.08 -2.04
C GLN A 91 -2.09 -1.77 -0.70
N VAL A 92 -2.83 -1.15 0.20
CA VAL A 92 -2.34 -0.73 1.51
C VAL A 92 -3.18 -1.40 2.59
N SER A 93 -2.51 -2.00 3.54
CA SER A 93 -3.11 -2.47 4.79
C SER A 93 -2.34 -1.90 5.96
N SER A 94 -3.05 -1.57 7.04
CA SER A 94 -2.44 -1.08 8.26
C SER A 94 -3.01 -1.80 9.47
N GLN A 95 -2.14 -2.10 10.43
CA GLN A 95 -2.51 -2.64 11.72
C GLN A 95 -1.56 -2.04 12.76
N ASP A 96 -2.13 -1.42 13.80
CA ASP A 96 -1.37 -0.72 14.83
C ASP A 96 -0.42 0.33 14.21
N ARG A 97 0.90 0.11 14.31
CA ARG A 97 1.93 0.96 13.72
C ARG A 97 2.65 0.30 12.54
N GLU A 98 2.04 -0.69 11.94
CA GLU A 98 2.56 -1.36 10.76
C GLU A 98 1.76 -0.94 9.54
N ILE A 99 2.44 -0.58 8.45
CA ILE A 99 1.87 -0.32 7.14
C ILE A 99 2.51 -1.28 6.16
N ARG A 100 1.67 -2.01 5.43
CA ARG A 100 2.11 -2.86 4.33
C ARG A 100 1.58 -2.30 3.04
N ILE A 101 2.49 -2.12 2.07
CA ILE A 101 2.21 -1.63 0.73
C ILE A 101 2.57 -2.75 -0.24
N VAL A 102 1.64 -3.16 -1.09
CA VAL A 102 1.86 -4.16 -2.13
C VAL A 102 1.63 -3.50 -3.48
N LEU A 103 2.64 -3.50 -4.34
CA LEU A 103 2.56 -2.98 -5.70
C LEU A 103 2.13 -4.11 -6.64
N VAL A 104 0.87 -4.10 -7.05
CA VAL A 104 0.26 -5.14 -7.89
C VAL A 104 0.29 -4.70 -9.35
N PRO A 105 0.97 -5.42 -10.27
CA PRO A 105 0.97 -5.09 -11.68
C PRO A 105 -0.43 -5.22 -12.28
N LEU A 106 -0.76 -4.35 -13.22
CA LEU A 106 -1.99 -4.35 -14.00
C LEU A 106 -1.68 -4.80 -15.43
N GLY A 107 -2.60 -5.52 -16.05
CA GLY A 107 -2.47 -6.04 -17.42
C GLY A 107 -2.98 -7.45 -17.54
N ASP A 108 -2.69 -8.08 -18.66
CA ASP A 108 -3.02 -9.48 -18.91
C ASP A 108 -1.83 -10.37 -18.52
N PRO A 109 -1.95 -11.26 -17.52
CA PRO A 109 -0.87 -12.13 -17.07
C PRO A 109 -0.43 -13.18 -18.11
N THR A 110 -1.22 -13.37 -19.18
CA THR A 110 -0.89 -14.30 -20.26
C THR A 110 -0.05 -13.67 -21.37
N LEU A 111 0.09 -12.35 -21.35
CA LEU A 111 0.90 -11.61 -22.31
C LEU A 111 2.31 -11.43 -21.78
N GLU A 112 3.29 -11.66 -22.64
CA GLU A 112 4.69 -11.39 -22.38
C GLU A 112 5.31 -10.68 -23.58
N ALA A 113 6.07 -9.63 -23.34
CA ALA A 113 6.76 -8.86 -24.36
C ALA A 113 8.28 -8.98 -24.19
N ASP A 114 9.03 -8.89 -25.28
CA ASP A 114 10.50 -8.93 -25.26
C ASP A 114 11.14 -7.61 -24.79
N CYS A 115 10.43 -6.83 -23.99
CA CYS A 115 10.92 -5.58 -23.46
C CYS A 115 10.51 -5.38 -22.01
N MET A 116 11.27 -4.52 -21.33
CA MET A 116 10.97 -4.00 -20.00
C MET A 116 10.61 -2.53 -20.10
N CYS A 117 9.67 -2.11 -19.29
CA CYS A 117 9.22 -0.73 -19.14
C CYS A 117 9.55 -0.21 -17.74
N LYS A 118 9.72 1.12 -17.64
CA LYS A 118 9.73 1.83 -16.38
C LYS A 118 8.40 2.54 -16.17
N PHE A 119 7.90 2.49 -14.95
CA PHE A 119 6.63 3.09 -14.55
C PHE A 119 6.84 3.99 -13.33
N ASP A 120 6.09 5.08 -13.28
CA ASP A 120 5.93 5.87 -12.09
C ASP A 120 4.55 5.66 -11.50
N VAL A 121 4.47 5.46 -10.20
CA VAL A 121 3.21 5.25 -9.48
C VAL A 121 3.15 6.20 -8.30
N SER A 122 2.10 7.00 -8.20
CA SER A 122 1.88 7.85 -7.05
C SER A 122 0.56 7.57 -6.37
N PHE A 123 0.52 7.77 -5.06
CA PHE A 123 -0.68 7.66 -4.22
C PHE A 123 -0.50 8.42 -2.92
N ASN A 124 -1.59 8.69 -2.24
CA ASN A 124 -1.61 9.38 -0.96
C ASN A 124 -2.03 8.43 0.16
N LEU A 125 -1.44 8.59 1.35
CA LEU A 125 -1.91 7.98 2.59
C LEU A 125 -2.36 9.06 3.56
N SER A 126 -3.54 8.90 4.11
CA SER A 126 -4.14 9.76 5.13
C SER A 126 -4.55 8.97 6.38
N ASN A 127 -5.02 9.65 7.42
CA ASN A 127 -5.33 9.07 8.73
C ASN A 127 -4.11 8.42 9.41
N LEU A 128 -2.95 9.05 9.24
CA LEU A 128 -1.71 8.66 9.90
C LEU A 128 -1.72 9.21 11.33
N THR A 129 -2.17 8.42 12.29
CA THR A 129 -2.36 8.82 13.70
C THR A 129 -1.07 8.77 14.53
N SER A 130 -0.02 8.16 14.00
CA SER A 130 1.28 8.06 14.65
C SER A 130 2.35 8.81 13.86
N ALA A 131 3.30 9.40 14.58
CA ALA A 131 4.44 10.10 13.97
C ALA A 131 5.41 9.14 13.24
N ALA A 132 5.38 7.86 13.56
CA ALA A 132 6.22 6.84 12.93
C ALA A 132 5.50 5.50 12.81
N TYR A 133 5.73 4.84 11.68
CA TYR A 133 5.25 3.50 11.36
C TYR A 133 6.39 2.61 10.88
N HIS A 134 6.28 1.33 11.16
CA HIS A 134 7.05 0.31 10.47
C HIS A 134 6.39 0.05 9.11
N VAL A 135 7.12 0.29 8.02
CA VAL A 135 6.58 0.19 6.66
C VAL A 135 7.29 -0.91 5.91
N ALA A 136 6.53 -1.82 5.32
CA ALA A 136 7.04 -2.83 4.41
C ALA A 136 6.41 -2.68 3.02
N VAL A 137 7.23 -2.66 1.97
CA VAL A 137 6.81 -2.56 0.58
C VAL A 137 7.16 -3.84 -0.14
N TYR A 138 6.20 -4.38 -0.88
CA TYR A 138 6.33 -5.62 -1.64
C TYR A 138 5.95 -5.40 -3.10
N SER A 139 6.63 -6.12 -3.99
CA SER A 139 6.16 -6.39 -5.34
C SER A 139 5.39 -7.71 -5.34
N SER A 140 4.33 -7.79 -6.13
CA SER A 140 3.51 -8.99 -6.23
C SER A 140 3.39 -9.48 -7.67
N ASP A 141 2.81 -10.65 -7.85
CA ASP A 141 2.27 -11.09 -9.13
C ASP A 141 0.94 -10.39 -9.46
N PHE A 142 0.36 -10.67 -10.63
CA PHE A 142 -0.92 -10.09 -11.08
C PHE A 142 -2.11 -10.45 -10.19
N SER A 143 -2.01 -11.53 -9.39
CA SER A 143 -3.05 -11.92 -8.43
C SER A 143 -2.94 -11.16 -7.10
N GLY A 144 -1.87 -10.40 -6.90
CA GLY A 144 -1.55 -9.73 -5.65
C GLY A 144 -0.82 -10.63 -4.64
N LYS A 145 -0.39 -11.84 -5.07
CA LYS A 145 0.41 -12.73 -4.22
C LYS A 145 1.87 -12.26 -4.20
N TYR A 146 2.43 -12.10 -3.02
CA TYR A 146 3.81 -11.68 -2.78
C TYR A 146 4.50 -12.58 -1.76
N ASP A 147 5.83 -12.57 -1.76
CA ASP A 147 6.66 -13.27 -0.78
C ASP A 147 6.91 -12.36 0.42
N SER A 148 6.27 -12.67 1.55
CA SER A 148 6.41 -11.87 2.77
C SER A 148 7.83 -11.90 3.37
N ALA A 149 8.68 -12.84 2.96
CA ALA A 149 10.09 -12.91 3.38
C ALA A 149 11.01 -12.02 2.54
N LYS A 150 10.50 -11.41 1.46
CA LYS A 150 11.29 -10.61 0.51
C LYS A 150 10.65 -9.24 0.24
N PRO A 151 10.61 -8.34 1.23
CA PRO A 151 10.18 -6.97 1.00
C PRO A 151 11.18 -6.25 0.07
N CYS A 152 10.67 -5.41 -0.83
CA CYS A 152 11.48 -4.46 -1.59
C CYS A 152 12.06 -3.37 -0.68
N TYR A 153 11.33 -3.05 0.38
CA TYR A 153 11.76 -2.18 1.46
C TYR A 153 11.10 -2.63 2.77
N GLU A 154 11.84 -2.51 3.87
CA GLU A 154 11.32 -2.67 5.22
C GLU A 154 12.07 -1.74 6.17
N GLY A 155 11.33 -0.94 6.95
CA GLY A 155 11.95 0.00 7.88
C GLY A 155 10.97 0.97 8.53
N ASN A 156 11.48 1.79 9.43
CA ASN A 156 10.68 2.81 10.11
C ASN A 156 10.63 4.09 9.28
N MET A 157 9.43 4.58 9.01
CA MET A 157 9.17 5.87 8.35
C MET A 157 8.55 6.86 9.32
N SER A 158 9.01 8.11 9.26
CA SER A 158 8.43 9.21 10.04
C SER A 158 7.46 10.00 9.18
N PHE A 159 6.21 10.09 9.63
CA PHE A 159 5.15 10.85 8.95
C PHE A 159 4.83 12.19 9.65
N LEU A 160 5.88 12.85 10.16
CA LEU A 160 5.75 14.20 10.68
C LEU A 160 5.51 15.20 9.54
N PRO A 161 4.68 16.26 9.74
CA PRO A 161 4.45 17.28 8.72
C PRO A 161 5.74 17.90 8.18
N ASN A 162 5.75 18.20 6.88
CA ASN A 162 6.89 18.76 6.14
C ASN A 162 8.15 17.85 6.13
N LYS A 163 7.99 16.56 6.36
CA LYS A 163 9.06 15.57 6.24
C LYS A 163 9.15 15.04 4.81
N ASN A 164 10.36 14.95 4.30
CA ASN A 164 10.66 14.29 3.02
C ASN A 164 11.60 13.12 3.26
N MET A 165 11.38 12.03 2.54
CA MET A 165 12.19 10.81 2.60
C MET A 165 12.41 10.30 1.18
N GLU A 166 13.62 9.79 0.92
CA GLU A 166 13.98 9.11 -0.32
C GLU A 166 14.49 7.71 0.04
N ILE A 167 13.96 6.71 -0.62
CA ILE A 167 14.15 5.30 -0.29
C ILE A 167 14.40 4.54 -1.58
N GLU A 168 15.45 3.74 -1.59
CA GLU A 168 15.73 2.80 -2.66
C GLU A 168 14.98 1.50 -2.42
N LEU A 169 14.23 1.04 -3.41
CA LEU A 169 13.57 -0.27 -3.42
C LEU A 169 14.51 -1.29 -4.08
N LYS A 170 14.65 -2.45 -3.46
CA LYS A 170 15.51 -3.56 -3.92
C LYS A 170 14.77 -4.51 -4.84
#